data_e4d3a5a374b0ddaa1e49b5b06094ce19
#
_entry.id   e4d3a5a374b0ddaa1e49b5b06094ce19
#
_cell.length_a   1.000
_cell.length_b   1.000
_cell.length_c   1.000
_cell.angle_alpha   90.00
_cell.angle_beta   90.00
_cell.angle_gamma   90.00
#
_symmetry.space_group_name_H-M   'P 1'
#
loop_
_entity.id
_entity.type
_entity.pdbx_description
1 polymer ?
#
loop_
_entity_poly.entity_id
_entity_poly.type
_entity_poly.pdbx_seq_one_letter_code
_entity_poly.pdbx_strand_id
1 'polypeptide(L)'
;INQGFQELLDSYLATKHRKKVEIITKAFNFAKQAHKGVKRRSGEPYIMHPIAVAKIVCTEIGLGSTSICSALLHDVVEDTDYTVEDIENLFGPKIAQIVDGLTKISGGIFGDRASAQAENFKKLLLTMSDDIRVILIKIADRLHNMRTLGSMLPNKQYKIAGETLYIYAPLANRLGLNKIKTELEDLSFKYEHPEEYAQIESKLQETQAEREEVFREFTAPIRAQLDKMGISYQLIARVKSPYSIWNKMQTKHITFEEIYDILAVRIIFCPKNPEEELNECFNIYVSISKIYKPHPDRLRDWVSHPKANGYQALHVTLMSNKGQWIEVQLSLIHISEPTRHAQIS
;
A
#
# COMPACT_ATOMS: atom_id res chain seq x y z
N ILE A 1 4.99 24.17 6.00
CA ILE A 1 4.82 23.40 7.25
C ILE A 1 3.35 23.45 7.67
N ASN A 2 2.81 24.62 7.97
CA ASN A 2 1.44 24.74 8.48
C ASN A 2 0.39 24.26 7.47
N GLN A 3 0.60 24.48 6.17
CA GLN A 3 -0.27 23.95 5.11
C GLN A 3 -0.28 22.41 5.11
N GLY A 4 0.89 21.76 5.17
CA GLY A 4 0.97 20.30 5.20
C GLY A 4 0.29 19.70 6.44
N PHE A 5 0.41 20.36 7.58
CA PHE A 5 -0.30 19.95 8.79
C PHE A 5 -1.82 20.16 8.67
N GLN A 6 -2.26 21.27 8.06
CA GLN A 6 -3.69 21.49 7.82
C GLN A 6 -4.29 20.41 6.90
N GLU A 7 -3.58 20.01 5.84
CA GLU A 7 -3.99 18.92 4.96
C GLU A 7 -4.11 17.58 5.72
N LEU A 8 -3.21 17.31 6.67
CA LEU A 8 -3.30 16.15 7.56
C LEU A 8 -4.56 16.20 8.42
N LEU A 9 -4.84 17.34 9.04
CA LEU A 9 -6.05 17.54 9.87
C LEU A 9 -7.32 17.39 9.04
N ASP A 10 -7.40 17.98 7.86
CA ASP A 10 -8.56 17.88 6.97
C ASP A 10 -8.81 16.42 6.56
N SER A 11 -7.74 15.70 6.23
CA SER A 11 -7.81 14.28 5.95
C SER A 11 -8.31 13.46 7.14
N TYR A 12 -7.80 13.74 8.34
CA TYR A 12 -8.24 13.06 9.57
C TYR A 12 -9.70 13.35 9.90
N LEU A 13 -10.14 14.60 9.74
CA LEU A 13 -11.52 15.01 9.98
C LEU A 13 -12.52 14.33 9.03
N ALA A 14 -12.08 13.96 7.84
CA ALA A 14 -12.88 13.21 6.88
C ALA A 14 -13.02 11.71 7.23
N THR A 15 -12.20 11.18 8.15
CA THR A 15 -12.28 9.77 8.57
C THR A 15 -13.48 9.50 9.50
N LYS A 16 -13.80 8.21 9.70
CA LYS A 16 -14.82 7.75 10.67
C LYS A 16 -14.33 7.68 12.11
N HIS A 17 -13.04 7.95 12.37
CA HIS A 17 -12.48 7.91 13.71
C HIS A 17 -13.04 9.01 14.63
N ARG A 18 -13.01 8.75 15.94
CA ARG A 18 -13.33 9.77 16.96
C ARG A 18 -12.38 10.95 16.82
N LYS A 19 -12.92 12.16 16.78
CA LYS A 19 -12.14 13.37 16.55
C LYS A 19 -11.38 13.80 17.82
N LYS A 20 -10.05 13.69 17.74
CA LYS A 20 -9.10 14.08 18.80
C LYS A 20 -8.06 15.05 18.24
N VAL A 21 -8.52 16.20 17.73
CA VAL A 21 -7.67 17.19 17.05
C VAL A 21 -6.64 17.80 18.00
N GLU A 22 -7.00 18.01 19.27
CA GLU A 22 -6.13 18.67 20.26
C GLU A 22 -4.82 17.92 20.49
N ILE A 23 -4.88 16.59 20.66
CA ILE A 23 -3.67 15.79 20.90
C ILE A 23 -2.79 15.71 19.66
N ILE A 24 -3.39 15.64 18.46
CA ILE A 24 -2.66 15.66 17.18
C ILE A 24 -1.95 17.00 17.01
N THR A 25 -2.64 18.11 17.29
CA THR A 25 -2.06 19.46 17.22
C THR A 25 -0.93 19.63 18.23
N LYS A 26 -1.11 19.10 19.45
CA LYS A 26 -0.06 19.09 20.47
C LYS A 26 1.18 18.32 20.02
N ALA A 27 0.99 17.12 19.45
CA ALA A 27 2.07 16.29 18.93
C ALA A 27 2.81 16.97 17.77
N PHE A 28 2.08 17.58 16.84
CA PHE A 28 2.68 18.36 15.76
C PHE A 28 3.52 19.53 16.27
N ASN A 29 2.98 20.36 17.17
CA ASN A 29 3.71 21.50 17.70
C ASN A 29 4.96 21.07 18.45
N PHE A 30 4.89 20.00 19.22
CA PHE A 30 6.02 19.43 19.93
C PHE A 30 7.11 18.92 18.95
N ALA A 31 6.74 18.11 17.97
CA ALA A 31 7.67 17.60 16.95
C ALA A 31 8.30 18.75 16.13
N LYS A 32 7.50 19.76 15.77
CA LYS A 32 7.97 20.97 15.06
C LYS A 32 9.03 21.72 15.87
N GLN A 33 8.83 21.84 17.17
CA GLN A 33 9.80 22.51 18.05
C GLN A 33 11.05 21.64 18.25
N ALA A 34 10.89 20.33 18.44
CA ALA A 34 11.99 19.38 18.63
C ALA A 34 12.94 19.35 17.42
N HIS A 35 12.41 19.43 16.21
CA HIS A 35 13.18 19.43 14.95
C HIS A 35 13.46 20.84 14.40
N LYS A 36 13.32 21.89 15.23
CA LYS A 36 13.54 23.26 14.76
C LYS A 36 14.95 23.46 14.23
N GLY A 37 15.04 23.99 13.01
CA GLY A 37 16.32 24.25 12.34
C GLY A 37 16.95 23.04 11.64
N VAL A 38 16.43 21.84 11.87
CA VAL A 38 16.91 20.61 11.18
C VAL A 38 16.32 20.55 9.78
N LYS A 39 17.16 20.20 8.79
CA LYS A 39 16.77 20.04 7.38
C LYS A 39 17.10 18.64 6.90
N ARG A 40 16.29 18.15 5.97
CA ARG A 40 16.58 16.95 5.20
C ARG A 40 17.66 17.22 4.13
N ARG A 41 18.22 16.17 3.53
CA ARG A 41 19.18 16.31 2.42
C ARG A 41 18.59 17.02 1.18
N SER A 42 17.27 16.95 1.00
CA SER A 42 16.53 17.71 -0.01
C SER A 42 16.49 19.22 0.24
N GLY A 43 16.92 19.67 1.44
CA GLY A 43 16.90 21.06 1.86
C GLY A 43 15.60 21.52 2.56
N GLU A 44 14.56 20.70 2.56
CA GLU A 44 13.30 21.00 3.23
C GLU A 44 13.40 20.85 4.77
N PRO A 45 12.57 21.55 5.55
CA PRO A 45 12.50 21.34 7.01
C PRO A 45 12.19 19.91 7.36
N TYR A 46 12.89 19.34 8.35
CA TYR A 46 12.76 17.92 8.75
C TYR A 46 11.33 17.54 9.11
N ILE A 47 10.59 18.43 9.77
CA ILE A 47 9.19 18.21 10.21
C ILE A 47 8.25 17.81 9.04
N MET A 48 8.59 18.11 7.79
CA MET A 48 7.80 17.71 6.64
C MET A 48 7.73 16.20 6.49
N HIS A 49 8.78 15.47 6.90
CA HIS A 49 8.80 14.02 6.90
C HIS A 49 7.81 13.40 7.91
N PRO A 50 7.84 13.72 9.21
CA PRO A 50 6.82 13.24 10.15
C PRO A 50 5.38 13.57 9.74
N ILE A 51 5.14 14.77 9.17
CA ILE A 51 3.82 15.14 8.65
C ILE A 51 3.41 14.19 7.52
N ALA A 52 4.30 13.91 6.57
CA ALA A 52 4.03 13.01 5.45
C ALA A 52 3.79 11.57 5.92
N VAL A 53 4.58 11.07 6.87
CA VAL A 53 4.38 9.75 7.49
C VAL A 53 3.03 9.67 8.18
N ALA A 54 2.67 10.68 8.97
CA ALA A 54 1.36 10.76 9.63
C ALA A 54 0.20 10.79 8.63
N LYS A 55 0.38 11.46 7.49
CA LYS A 55 -0.61 11.49 6.41
C LYS A 55 -0.81 10.12 5.78
N ILE A 56 0.27 9.37 5.51
CA ILE A 56 0.21 7.98 5.03
C ILE A 56 -0.53 7.09 6.04
N VAL A 57 -0.18 7.20 7.33
CA VAL A 57 -0.82 6.46 8.43
C VAL A 57 -2.33 6.72 8.47
N CYS A 58 -2.74 7.97 8.28
CA CYS A 58 -4.14 8.38 8.29
C CYS A 58 -4.91 7.95 7.05
N THR A 59 -4.36 8.24 5.85
CA THR A 59 -5.12 8.15 4.59
C THR A 59 -4.91 6.84 3.84
N GLU A 60 -3.72 6.25 3.90
CA GLU A 60 -3.38 5.05 3.13
C GLU A 60 -3.46 3.78 3.98
N ILE A 61 -3.19 3.85 5.29
CA ILE A 61 -3.32 2.73 6.23
C ILE A 61 -4.66 2.79 6.98
N GLY A 62 -5.17 4.00 7.26
CA GLY A 62 -6.49 4.19 7.90
C GLY A 62 -6.47 4.12 9.43
N LEU A 63 -5.36 4.48 10.08
CA LEU A 63 -5.23 4.46 11.54
C LEU A 63 -5.68 5.78 12.18
N GLY A 64 -6.02 5.71 13.48
CA GLY A 64 -6.57 6.82 14.26
C GLY A 64 -5.52 7.72 14.92
N SER A 65 -5.99 8.58 15.81
CA SER A 65 -5.21 9.66 16.46
C SER A 65 -3.96 9.19 17.19
N THR A 66 -4.01 8.05 17.89
CA THR A 66 -2.84 7.50 18.61
C THR A 66 -1.69 7.20 17.65
N SER A 67 -1.98 6.55 16.51
CA SER A 67 -0.98 6.24 15.49
C SER A 67 -0.49 7.48 14.75
N ILE A 68 -1.37 8.46 14.49
CA ILE A 68 -1.02 9.74 13.87
C ILE A 68 -0.06 10.53 14.78
N CYS A 69 -0.34 10.61 16.07
CA CYS A 69 0.57 11.24 17.06
C CYS A 69 1.91 10.50 17.12
N SER A 70 1.89 9.17 17.17
CA SER A 70 3.12 8.37 17.18
C SER A 70 3.95 8.57 15.92
N ALA A 71 3.30 8.71 14.77
CA ALA A 71 3.97 9.01 13.50
C ALA A 71 4.60 10.42 13.50
N LEU A 72 3.91 11.43 14.04
CA LEU A 72 4.47 12.76 14.18
C LEU A 72 5.69 12.81 15.13
N LEU A 73 5.74 11.92 16.12
CA LEU A 73 6.75 11.87 17.17
C LEU A 73 7.83 10.79 16.94
N HIS A 74 7.75 10.01 15.85
CA HIS A 74 8.53 8.77 15.70
C HIS A 74 10.04 8.95 15.78
N ASP A 75 10.57 10.08 15.31
CA ASP A 75 12.01 10.37 15.32
C ASP A 75 12.45 11.29 16.46
N VAL A 76 11.52 11.79 17.28
CA VAL A 76 11.86 12.78 18.33
C VAL A 76 12.83 12.20 19.34
N VAL A 77 12.63 10.97 19.80
CA VAL A 77 13.49 10.32 20.80
C VAL A 77 14.84 9.90 20.18
N GLU A 78 14.85 9.54 18.90
CA GLU A 78 16.08 9.13 18.20
C GLU A 78 16.98 10.32 17.84
N ASP A 79 16.38 11.43 17.40
CA ASP A 79 17.10 12.56 16.81
C ASP A 79 17.30 13.75 17.77
N THR A 80 16.75 13.69 18.97
CA THR A 80 16.82 14.79 19.95
C THR A 80 17.12 14.30 21.36
N ASP A 81 17.31 15.21 22.31
CA ASP A 81 17.57 14.89 23.72
C ASP A 81 16.32 14.46 24.51
N TYR A 82 15.14 14.46 23.88
CA TYR A 82 13.91 14.00 24.54
C TYR A 82 13.90 12.49 24.71
N THR A 83 13.40 12.05 25.87
CA THR A 83 13.32 10.65 26.25
C THR A 83 11.92 10.07 26.03
N VAL A 84 11.80 8.72 26.07
CA VAL A 84 10.49 8.05 26.06
C VAL A 84 9.64 8.48 27.26
N GLU A 85 10.26 8.73 28.42
CA GLU A 85 9.57 9.23 29.61
C GLU A 85 8.97 10.63 29.38
N ASP A 86 9.67 11.52 28.68
CA ASP A 86 9.13 12.83 28.30
C ASP A 86 7.88 12.67 27.40
N ILE A 87 7.93 11.75 26.46
CA ILE A 87 6.77 11.44 25.59
C ILE A 87 5.61 10.87 26.42
N GLU A 88 5.88 9.98 27.37
CA GLU A 88 4.86 9.42 28.25
C GLU A 88 4.17 10.50 29.09
N ASN A 89 4.95 11.39 29.70
CA ASN A 89 4.44 12.50 30.52
C ASN A 89 3.57 13.48 29.71
N LEU A 90 3.92 13.71 28.44
CA LEU A 90 3.22 14.66 27.58
C LEU A 90 2.02 14.09 26.83
N PHE A 91 2.09 12.82 26.39
CA PHE A 91 1.15 12.19 25.46
C PHE A 91 0.51 10.90 25.98
N GLY A 92 0.94 10.43 27.14
CA GLY A 92 0.45 9.21 27.78
C GLY A 92 1.21 7.94 27.39
N PRO A 93 0.96 6.84 28.14
CA PRO A 93 1.75 5.61 28.05
C PRO A 93 1.61 4.90 26.70
N LYS A 94 0.45 5.00 26.05
CA LYS A 94 0.20 4.28 24.80
C LYS A 94 1.01 4.85 23.62
N ILE A 95 1.04 6.16 23.49
CA ILE A 95 1.86 6.85 22.47
C ILE A 95 3.34 6.63 22.75
N ALA A 96 3.76 6.75 24.02
CA ALA A 96 5.14 6.50 24.44
C ALA A 96 5.60 5.06 24.12
N GLN A 97 4.76 4.07 24.36
CA GLN A 97 5.05 2.67 24.03
C GLN A 97 5.30 2.46 22.53
N ILE A 98 4.47 3.07 21.69
CA ILE A 98 4.62 2.96 20.22
C ILE A 98 5.90 3.67 19.77
N VAL A 99 6.17 4.87 20.27
CA VAL A 99 7.40 5.63 19.94
C VAL A 99 8.65 4.87 20.40
N ASP A 100 8.64 4.27 21.60
CA ASP A 100 9.72 3.41 22.09
C ASP A 100 9.98 2.21 21.17
N GLY A 101 8.92 1.55 20.73
CA GLY A 101 9.00 0.47 19.74
C GLY A 101 9.64 0.91 18.43
N LEU A 102 9.25 2.09 17.91
CA LEU A 102 9.81 2.65 16.68
C LEU A 102 11.31 2.97 16.84
N THR A 103 11.72 3.56 17.96
CA THR A 103 13.11 3.90 18.27
C THR A 103 13.99 2.63 18.38
N LYS A 104 13.51 1.57 19.03
CA LYS A 104 14.23 0.29 19.16
C LYS A 104 14.47 -0.39 17.82
N ILE A 105 13.56 -0.26 16.87
CA ILE A 105 13.74 -0.80 15.50
C ILE A 105 14.81 0.01 14.76
N SER A 106 14.82 1.31 14.87
CA SER A 106 15.77 2.19 14.16
C SER A 106 17.21 2.01 14.62
N GLY A 107 17.46 1.79 15.91
CA GLY A 107 18.79 1.65 16.50
C GLY A 107 19.60 0.42 16.08
N GLY A 108 19.09 -0.45 15.20
CA GLY A 108 19.75 -1.69 14.81
C GLY A 108 20.03 -1.90 13.31
N ILE A 109 19.70 -0.94 12.46
CA ILE A 109 19.57 -1.18 11.01
C ILE A 109 20.87 -0.94 10.19
N PHE A 110 21.90 -0.31 10.72
CA PHE A 110 23.05 0.13 9.92
C PHE A 110 24.39 -0.54 10.26
N GLY A 111 24.38 -1.73 10.85
CA GLY A 111 25.58 -2.55 11.05
C GLY A 111 25.86 -3.47 9.85
N ASP A 112 27.15 -3.61 9.50
CA ASP A 112 27.64 -4.38 8.35
C ASP A 112 27.12 -5.83 8.24
N ARG A 113 26.72 -6.21 6.99
CA ARG A 113 26.55 -7.55 6.42
C ARG A 113 25.21 -8.28 6.64
N ALA A 114 25.00 -9.33 5.85
CA ALA A 114 23.80 -10.18 5.77
C ALA A 114 23.22 -10.71 7.09
N SER A 115 24.02 -10.79 8.15
CA SER A 115 23.59 -11.12 9.52
C SER A 115 22.72 -10.01 10.15
N ALA A 116 22.98 -8.74 9.81
CA ALA A 116 22.22 -7.60 10.32
C ALA A 116 20.79 -7.55 9.76
N GLN A 117 20.58 -7.96 8.49
CA GLN A 117 19.24 -8.03 7.89
C GLN A 117 18.35 -9.07 8.58
N ALA A 118 18.91 -10.25 8.90
CA ALA A 118 18.19 -11.30 9.62
C ALA A 118 17.85 -10.88 11.06
N GLU A 119 18.76 -10.16 11.71
CA GLU A 119 18.56 -9.66 13.07
C GLU A 119 17.52 -8.53 13.12
N ASN A 120 17.51 -7.66 12.12
CA ASN A 120 16.52 -6.62 11.96
C ASN A 120 15.13 -7.19 11.67
N PHE A 121 15.05 -8.20 10.81
CA PHE A 121 13.80 -8.91 10.56
C PHE A 121 13.26 -9.58 11.81
N LYS A 122 14.15 -10.20 12.63
CA LYS A 122 13.79 -10.78 13.91
C LYS A 122 13.31 -9.73 14.92
N LYS A 123 14.00 -8.58 15.01
CA LYS A 123 13.55 -7.43 15.84
C LYS A 123 12.20 -6.90 15.41
N LEU A 124 11.99 -6.72 14.10
CA LEU A 124 10.70 -6.37 13.54
C LEU A 124 9.60 -7.36 13.96
N LEU A 125 9.85 -8.66 13.82
CA LEU A 125 8.90 -9.70 14.22
C LEU A 125 8.62 -9.72 15.73
N LEU A 126 9.64 -9.51 16.57
CA LEU A 126 9.47 -9.46 18.02
C LEU A 126 8.67 -8.22 18.46
N THR A 127 8.89 -7.08 17.80
CA THR A 127 8.12 -5.86 18.08
C THR A 127 6.68 -5.95 17.60
N MET A 128 6.38 -6.80 16.60
CA MET A 128 5.01 -7.14 16.18
C MET A 128 4.19 -7.77 17.30
N SER A 129 4.83 -8.47 18.25
CA SER A 129 4.12 -9.12 19.35
C SER A 129 3.54 -8.13 20.36
N ASP A 130 4.11 -6.93 20.46
CA ASP A 130 3.70 -5.92 21.44
C ASP A 130 2.60 -4.99 20.92
N ASP A 131 2.79 -4.39 19.74
CA ASP A 131 1.79 -3.54 19.08
C ASP A 131 2.03 -3.46 17.57
N ILE A 132 1.11 -3.99 16.79
CA ILE A 132 1.18 -4.01 15.31
C ILE A 132 1.30 -2.60 14.69
N ARG A 133 0.82 -1.56 15.38
CA ARG A 133 0.89 -0.19 14.89
C ARG A 133 2.33 0.30 14.71
N VAL A 134 3.26 -0.21 15.50
CA VAL A 134 4.69 0.09 15.34
C VAL A 134 5.17 -0.27 13.94
N ILE A 135 4.80 -1.44 13.44
CA ILE A 135 5.20 -1.89 12.10
C ILE A 135 4.46 -1.13 11.02
N LEU A 136 3.17 -0.88 11.20
CA LEU A 136 2.38 -0.10 10.24
C LEU A 136 2.96 1.31 10.07
N ILE A 137 3.37 1.96 11.15
CA ILE A 137 4.02 3.28 11.10
C ILE A 137 5.42 3.16 10.45
N LYS A 138 6.18 2.11 10.75
CA LYS A 138 7.50 1.90 10.14
C LYS A 138 7.42 1.62 8.64
N ILE A 139 6.37 0.95 8.17
CA ILE A 139 6.08 0.80 6.74
C ILE A 139 5.76 2.16 6.11
N ALA A 140 4.96 3.00 6.77
CA ALA A 140 4.65 4.35 6.30
C ALA A 140 5.92 5.24 6.23
N ASP A 141 6.78 5.17 7.23
CA ASP A 141 8.09 5.83 7.23
C ASP A 141 8.95 5.38 6.05
N ARG A 142 9.08 4.06 5.85
CA ARG A 142 9.81 3.49 4.72
C ARG A 142 9.23 3.94 3.37
N LEU A 143 7.92 3.97 3.23
CA LEU A 143 7.26 4.42 2.00
C LEU A 143 7.60 5.88 1.68
N HIS A 144 7.53 6.77 2.67
CA HIS A 144 7.91 8.16 2.46
C HIS A 144 9.40 8.32 2.13
N ASN A 145 10.27 7.56 2.80
CA ASN A 145 11.70 7.54 2.50
C ASN A 145 11.96 7.07 1.07
N MET A 146 11.24 6.05 0.58
CA MET A 146 11.35 5.59 -0.80
C MET A 146 10.85 6.63 -1.80
N ARG A 147 9.75 7.33 -1.52
CA ARG A 147 9.22 8.41 -2.37
C ARG A 147 10.20 9.59 -2.51
N THR A 148 11.06 9.79 -1.53
CA THR A 148 12.05 10.89 -1.47
C THR A 148 13.50 10.42 -1.63
N LEU A 149 13.70 9.18 -2.07
CA LEU A 149 15.03 8.54 -2.10
C LEU A 149 16.01 9.18 -3.10
N GLY A 150 15.50 9.90 -4.11
CA GLY A 150 16.30 10.55 -5.14
C GLY A 150 17.32 11.57 -4.62
N SER A 151 17.11 12.14 -3.44
CA SER A 151 18.05 13.07 -2.79
C SER A 151 19.26 12.41 -2.11
N MET A 152 19.26 11.07 -2.03
CA MET A 152 20.34 10.30 -1.39
C MET A 152 21.43 9.92 -2.40
N LEU A 153 22.62 9.58 -1.88
CA LEU A 153 23.72 9.08 -2.71
C LEU A 153 23.38 7.71 -3.33
N PRO A 154 23.84 7.40 -4.55
CA PRO A 154 23.50 6.15 -5.26
C PRO A 154 23.75 4.86 -4.47
N ASN A 155 24.86 4.78 -3.73
CA ASN A 155 25.17 3.61 -2.90
C ASN A 155 24.15 3.40 -1.76
N LYS A 156 23.64 4.50 -1.20
CA LYS A 156 22.59 4.45 -0.18
C LYS A 156 21.23 4.14 -0.80
N GLN A 157 20.95 4.69 -1.98
CA GLN A 157 19.72 4.37 -2.72
C GLN A 157 19.61 2.87 -2.97
N TYR A 158 20.66 2.24 -3.46
CA TYR A 158 20.70 0.81 -3.75
C TYR A 158 20.47 -0.04 -2.50
N LYS A 159 21.17 0.28 -1.39
CA LYS A 159 21.01 -0.44 -0.11
C LYS A 159 19.59 -0.33 0.44
N ILE A 160 19.03 0.88 0.47
CA ILE A 160 17.68 1.14 0.99
C ILE A 160 16.62 0.47 0.10
N ALA A 161 16.79 0.50 -1.22
CA ALA A 161 15.91 -0.18 -2.17
C ALA A 161 15.91 -1.70 -1.95
N GLY A 162 17.08 -2.32 -1.77
CA GLY A 162 17.20 -3.74 -1.48
C GLY A 162 16.51 -4.16 -0.17
N GLU A 163 16.75 -3.43 0.92
CA GLU A 163 16.04 -3.67 2.19
C GLU A 163 14.51 -3.54 2.03
N THR A 164 14.07 -2.55 1.26
CA THR A 164 12.66 -2.31 1.03
C THR A 164 12.03 -3.47 0.27
N LEU A 165 12.66 -3.94 -0.79
CA LEU A 165 12.15 -5.02 -1.62
C LEU A 165 12.09 -6.36 -0.86
N TYR A 166 13.12 -6.67 -0.06
CA TYR A 166 13.25 -7.98 0.58
C TYR A 166 12.65 -8.06 1.99
N ILE A 167 12.40 -6.94 2.66
CA ILE A 167 11.86 -6.91 4.02
C ILE A 167 10.50 -6.20 4.07
N TYR A 168 10.43 -4.94 3.67
CA TYR A 168 9.24 -4.11 3.88
C TYR A 168 8.10 -4.43 2.92
N ALA A 169 8.37 -4.69 1.66
CA ALA A 169 7.33 -5.08 0.70
C ALA A 169 6.66 -6.42 1.06
N PRO A 170 7.41 -7.50 1.43
CA PRO A 170 6.81 -8.73 1.95
C PRO A 170 6.00 -8.52 3.24
N LEU A 171 6.44 -7.65 4.17
CA LEU A 171 5.68 -7.33 5.37
C LEU A 171 4.38 -6.62 5.04
N ALA A 172 4.41 -5.61 4.17
CA ALA A 172 3.23 -4.91 3.70
C ALA A 172 2.23 -5.88 3.04
N ASN A 173 2.71 -6.84 2.26
CA ASN A 173 1.87 -7.89 1.67
C ASN A 173 1.18 -8.77 2.74
N ARG A 174 1.92 -9.20 3.77
CA ARG A 174 1.37 -10.01 4.87
C ARG A 174 0.32 -9.27 5.68
N LEU A 175 0.46 -7.96 5.79
CA LEU A 175 -0.48 -7.08 6.50
C LEU A 175 -1.67 -6.63 5.62
N GLY A 176 -1.76 -7.11 4.38
CA GLY A 176 -2.84 -6.75 3.46
C GLY A 176 -2.73 -5.37 2.82
N LEU A 177 -1.60 -4.68 2.99
CA LEU A 177 -1.34 -3.35 2.45
C LEU A 177 -0.89 -3.45 0.97
N ASN A 178 -1.76 -3.96 0.10
CA ASN A 178 -1.40 -4.30 -1.28
C ASN A 178 -0.95 -3.11 -2.13
N LYS A 179 -1.55 -1.94 -1.95
CA LYS A 179 -1.15 -0.70 -2.67
C LYS A 179 0.25 -0.27 -2.25
N ILE A 180 0.51 -0.22 -0.95
CA ILE A 180 1.82 0.14 -0.40
C ILE A 180 2.88 -0.88 -0.81
N LYS A 181 2.56 -2.18 -0.72
CA LYS A 181 3.45 -3.27 -1.20
C LYS A 181 3.86 -3.06 -2.65
N THR A 182 2.91 -2.80 -3.53
CA THR A 182 3.16 -2.60 -4.97
C THR A 182 4.02 -1.35 -5.20
N GLU A 183 3.74 -0.24 -4.54
CA GLU A 183 4.54 0.98 -4.64
C GLU A 183 5.96 0.80 -4.11
N LEU A 184 6.14 0.11 -2.98
CA LEU A 184 7.46 -0.22 -2.44
C LEU A 184 8.28 -1.08 -3.42
N GLU A 185 7.65 -2.07 -4.06
CA GLU A 185 8.31 -2.90 -5.08
C GLU A 185 8.73 -2.08 -6.31
N ASP A 186 7.84 -1.25 -6.84
CA ASP A 186 8.11 -0.44 -8.03
C ASP A 186 9.19 0.61 -7.77
N LEU A 187 9.15 1.29 -6.62
CA LEU A 187 10.20 2.24 -6.22
C LEU A 187 11.55 1.55 -6.01
N SER A 188 11.57 0.37 -5.39
CA SER A 188 12.79 -0.42 -5.22
C SER A 188 13.37 -0.83 -6.57
N PHE A 189 12.53 -1.33 -7.46
CA PHE A 189 12.92 -1.70 -8.83
C PHE A 189 13.50 -0.52 -9.62
N LYS A 190 12.88 0.64 -9.52
CA LYS A 190 13.36 1.87 -10.15
C LYS A 190 14.80 2.24 -9.75
N TYR A 191 15.17 2.02 -8.48
CA TYR A 191 16.52 2.35 -7.98
C TYR A 191 17.53 1.22 -8.15
N GLU A 192 17.08 -0.04 -8.14
CA GLU A 192 17.96 -1.20 -8.36
C GLU A 192 18.23 -1.47 -9.85
N HIS A 193 17.22 -1.26 -10.70
CA HIS A 193 17.26 -1.54 -12.14
C HIS A 193 16.65 -0.39 -12.95
N PRO A 194 17.30 0.80 -12.95
CA PRO A 194 16.73 2.02 -13.55
C PRO A 194 16.50 1.92 -15.04
N GLU A 195 17.37 1.21 -15.78
CA GLU A 195 17.24 1.05 -17.23
C GLU A 195 16.05 0.16 -17.60
N GLU A 196 15.93 -0.99 -16.94
CA GLU A 196 14.82 -1.93 -17.16
C GLU A 196 13.49 -1.31 -16.73
N TYR A 197 13.49 -0.56 -15.63
CA TYR A 197 12.32 0.19 -15.19
C TYR A 197 11.86 1.18 -16.26
N ALA A 198 12.78 2.00 -16.79
CA ALA A 198 12.50 2.99 -17.83
C ALA A 198 11.98 2.35 -19.12
N GLN A 199 12.56 1.22 -19.54
CA GLN A 199 12.11 0.47 -20.73
C GLN A 199 10.67 -0.05 -20.55
N ILE A 200 10.34 -0.62 -19.41
CA ILE A 200 8.99 -1.12 -19.13
C ILE A 200 7.99 0.03 -19.04
N GLU A 201 8.34 1.15 -18.38
CA GLU A 201 7.47 2.33 -18.34
C GLU A 201 7.20 2.89 -19.74
N SER A 202 8.22 3.00 -20.59
CA SER A 202 8.07 3.46 -21.98
C SER A 202 7.09 2.58 -22.74
N LYS A 203 7.25 1.26 -22.67
CA LYS A 203 6.33 0.30 -23.32
C LYS A 203 4.91 0.37 -22.77
N LEU A 204 4.75 0.59 -21.47
CA LEU A 204 3.43 0.79 -20.87
C LEU A 204 2.77 2.08 -21.36
N GLN A 205 3.51 3.15 -21.55
CA GLN A 205 3.00 4.41 -22.11
C GLN A 205 2.64 4.26 -23.58
N GLU A 206 3.50 3.66 -24.39
CA GLU A 206 3.27 3.44 -25.84
C GLU A 206 2.00 2.62 -26.12
N THR A 207 1.70 1.63 -25.25
CA THR A 207 0.55 0.74 -25.39
C THR A 207 -0.68 1.17 -24.57
N GLN A 208 -0.67 2.36 -23.97
CA GLN A 208 -1.76 2.83 -23.12
C GLN A 208 -3.09 2.98 -23.88
N ALA A 209 -3.07 3.65 -25.04
CA ALA A 209 -4.26 3.88 -25.84
C ALA A 209 -4.92 2.57 -26.30
N GLU A 210 -4.11 1.58 -26.69
CA GLU A 210 -4.58 0.26 -27.06
C GLU A 210 -5.25 -0.44 -25.86
N ARG A 211 -4.65 -0.39 -24.69
CA ARG A 211 -5.24 -0.99 -23.47
C ARG A 211 -6.55 -0.31 -23.06
N GLU A 212 -6.65 0.99 -23.19
CA GLU A 212 -7.88 1.75 -22.91
C GLU A 212 -9.01 1.36 -23.87
N GLU A 213 -8.68 1.16 -25.14
CA GLU A 213 -9.65 0.70 -26.15
C GLU A 213 -10.11 -0.74 -25.84
N VAL A 214 -9.18 -1.65 -25.57
CA VAL A 214 -9.48 -3.04 -25.20
C VAL A 214 -10.38 -3.07 -23.95
N PHE A 215 -10.07 -2.28 -22.94
CA PHE A 215 -10.88 -2.19 -21.73
C PHE A 215 -12.31 -1.71 -22.03
N ARG A 216 -12.45 -0.65 -22.81
CA ARG A 216 -13.74 -0.09 -23.19
C ARG A 216 -14.61 -1.10 -23.95
N GLU A 217 -14.04 -1.74 -24.97
CA GLU A 217 -14.76 -2.72 -25.80
C GLU A 217 -15.13 -3.97 -24.99
N PHE A 218 -14.20 -4.50 -24.20
CA PHE A 218 -14.41 -5.70 -23.40
C PHE A 218 -15.45 -5.48 -22.30
N THR A 219 -15.44 -4.32 -21.64
CA THR A 219 -16.34 -4.05 -20.52
C THR A 219 -17.73 -3.59 -20.94
N ALA A 220 -17.96 -3.15 -22.17
CA ALA A 220 -19.26 -2.66 -22.61
C ALA A 220 -20.40 -3.69 -22.46
N PRO A 221 -20.26 -4.96 -22.92
CA PRO A 221 -21.28 -5.99 -22.69
C PRO A 221 -21.43 -6.37 -21.21
N ILE A 222 -20.33 -6.36 -20.45
CA ILE A 222 -20.33 -6.64 -19.00
C ILE A 222 -21.15 -5.56 -18.29
N ARG A 223 -20.92 -4.30 -18.61
CA ARG A 223 -21.65 -3.15 -18.05
C ARG A 223 -23.15 -3.28 -18.32
N ALA A 224 -23.53 -3.55 -19.57
CA ALA A 224 -24.93 -3.76 -19.93
C ALA A 224 -25.58 -4.90 -19.14
N GLN A 225 -24.87 -5.99 -18.92
CA GLN A 225 -25.36 -7.13 -18.13
C GLN A 225 -25.51 -6.79 -16.65
N LEU A 226 -24.54 -6.12 -16.04
CA LEU A 226 -24.62 -5.70 -14.64
C LEU A 226 -25.73 -4.68 -14.40
N ASP A 227 -25.93 -3.75 -15.32
CA ASP A 227 -27.05 -2.79 -15.29
C ASP A 227 -28.39 -3.52 -15.33
N LYS A 228 -28.53 -4.53 -16.21
CA LYS A 228 -29.72 -5.36 -16.29
C LYS A 228 -29.98 -6.17 -15.00
N MET A 229 -28.95 -6.57 -14.29
CA MET A 229 -29.05 -7.25 -13.00
C MET A 229 -29.41 -6.28 -11.86
N GLY A 230 -29.37 -4.98 -12.09
CA GLY A 230 -29.64 -3.94 -11.10
C GLY A 230 -28.63 -3.90 -9.97
N ILE A 231 -27.37 -4.23 -10.24
CA ILE A 231 -26.27 -4.24 -9.27
C ILE A 231 -25.59 -2.87 -9.30
N SER A 232 -25.23 -2.35 -8.12
CA SER A 232 -24.35 -1.19 -8.01
C SER A 232 -22.89 -1.66 -8.08
N TYR A 233 -22.13 -1.11 -9.04
CA TYR A 233 -20.76 -1.55 -9.31
C TYR A 233 -19.87 -0.42 -9.82
N GLN A 234 -18.56 -0.68 -9.76
CA GLN A 234 -17.52 0.09 -10.43
C GLN A 234 -16.66 -0.85 -11.28
N LEU A 235 -16.35 -0.43 -12.50
CA LEU A 235 -15.41 -1.11 -13.39
C LEU A 235 -14.10 -0.32 -13.43
N ILE A 236 -13.00 -0.99 -13.07
CA ILE A 236 -11.68 -0.38 -12.98
C ILE A 236 -10.69 -1.19 -13.82
N ALA A 237 -9.98 -0.50 -14.72
CA ALA A 237 -8.82 -1.09 -15.38
C ALA A 237 -7.66 -1.21 -14.37
N ARG A 238 -7.09 -2.39 -14.25
CA ARG A 238 -5.89 -2.64 -13.47
C ARG A 238 -4.75 -3.00 -14.40
N VAL A 239 -3.74 -2.16 -14.44
CA VAL A 239 -2.51 -2.45 -15.18
C VAL A 239 -1.48 -3.08 -14.23
N LYS A 240 -0.83 -4.13 -14.68
CA LYS A 240 0.23 -4.80 -13.92
C LYS A 240 1.38 -3.83 -13.68
N SER A 241 1.91 -3.80 -12.46
CA SER A 241 2.99 -2.89 -12.08
C SER A 241 4.31 -3.20 -12.80
N PRO A 242 5.17 -2.21 -13.02
CA PRO A 242 6.48 -2.40 -13.67
C PRO A 242 7.33 -3.51 -13.04
N TYR A 243 7.43 -3.55 -11.71
CA TYR A 243 8.13 -4.63 -11.03
C TYR A 243 7.52 -6.01 -11.30
N SER A 244 6.19 -6.12 -11.24
CA SER A 244 5.48 -7.39 -11.50
C SER A 244 5.67 -7.86 -12.94
N ILE A 245 5.73 -6.93 -13.90
CA ILE A 245 6.04 -7.23 -15.31
C ILE A 245 7.47 -7.75 -15.43
N TRP A 246 8.44 -7.01 -14.92
CA TRP A 246 9.85 -7.39 -14.94
C TRP A 246 10.09 -8.76 -14.28
N ASN A 247 9.55 -8.96 -13.08
CA ASN A 247 9.68 -10.22 -12.36
C ASN A 247 9.10 -11.40 -13.15
N LYS A 248 7.97 -11.18 -13.85
CA LYS A 248 7.38 -12.21 -14.71
C LYS A 248 8.25 -12.50 -15.94
N MET A 249 8.83 -11.46 -16.55
CA MET A 249 9.78 -11.63 -17.66
C MET A 249 11.00 -12.44 -17.22
N GLN A 250 11.57 -12.15 -16.05
CA GLN A 250 12.75 -12.87 -15.52
C GLN A 250 12.43 -14.32 -15.14
N THR A 251 11.35 -14.55 -14.40
CA THR A 251 11.02 -15.88 -13.88
C THR A 251 10.49 -16.83 -14.94
N LYS A 252 9.86 -16.32 -16.00
CA LYS A 252 9.30 -17.11 -17.09
C LYS A 252 10.14 -17.08 -18.37
N HIS A 253 11.20 -16.28 -18.40
CA HIS A 253 12.06 -16.07 -19.58
C HIS A 253 11.27 -15.66 -20.83
N ILE A 254 10.34 -14.70 -20.66
CA ILE A 254 9.49 -14.16 -21.73
C ILE A 254 9.72 -12.67 -21.93
N THR A 255 9.37 -12.16 -23.11
CA THR A 255 9.42 -10.74 -23.43
C THR A 255 8.18 -10.01 -22.91
N PHE A 256 8.23 -8.67 -22.94
CA PHE A 256 7.08 -7.83 -22.56
C PHE A 256 5.85 -8.15 -23.42
N GLU A 257 6.04 -8.35 -24.72
CA GLU A 257 4.97 -8.63 -25.70
C GLU A 257 4.29 -9.99 -25.48
N GLU A 258 4.97 -10.92 -24.85
CA GLU A 258 4.45 -12.25 -24.52
C GLU A 258 3.61 -12.25 -23.22
N ILE A 259 3.57 -11.12 -22.50
CA ILE A 259 2.75 -11.02 -21.29
C ILE A 259 1.31 -10.65 -21.67
N TYR A 260 0.41 -11.60 -21.61
CA TYR A 260 -1.01 -11.41 -21.96
C TYR A 260 -1.86 -10.79 -20.83
N ASP A 261 -1.39 -10.80 -19.59
CA ASP A 261 -2.14 -10.33 -18.41
C ASP A 261 -1.65 -8.97 -17.86
N ILE A 262 -1.19 -8.08 -18.76
CA ILE A 262 -0.84 -6.69 -18.41
C ILE A 262 -2.08 -5.92 -17.97
N LEU A 263 -3.20 -6.11 -18.67
CA LEU A 263 -4.49 -5.54 -18.33
C LEU A 263 -5.36 -6.56 -17.61
N ALA A 264 -5.91 -6.17 -16.47
CA ALA A 264 -7.00 -6.87 -15.82
C ALA A 264 -8.19 -5.91 -15.60
N VAL A 265 -9.40 -6.47 -15.54
CA VAL A 265 -10.62 -5.73 -15.22
C VAL A 265 -11.02 -6.05 -13.79
N ARG A 266 -11.17 -5.04 -12.95
CA ARG A 266 -11.74 -5.21 -11.62
C ARG A 266 -13.17 -4.74 -11.61
N ILE A 267 -14.07 -5.60 -11.15
CA ILE A 267 -15.47 -5.31 -10.88
C ILE A 267 -15.61 -5.22 -9.37
N ILE A 268 -15.84 -4.01 -8.86
CA ILE A 268 -16.16 -3.78 -7.46
C ILE A 268 -17.66 -3.60 -7.36
N PHE A 269 -18.34 -4.47 -6.63
CA PHE A 269 -19.79 -4.41 -6.50
C PHE A 269 -20.23 -4.30 -5.04
N CYS A 270 -21.41 -3.69 -4.85
CA CYS A 270 -22.08 -3.62 -3.56
C CYS A 270 -23.20 -4.66 -3.55
N PRO A 271 -23.16 -5.67 -2.67
CA PRO A 271 -24.22 -6.66 -2.58
C PRO A 271 -25.53 -6.01 -2.15
N LYS A 272 -26.65 -6.47 -2.72
CA LYS A 272 -27.99 -6.01 -2.31
C LYS A 272 -28.31 -6.44 -0.89
N ASN A 273 -27.89 -7.64 -0.53
CA ASN A 273 -28.00 -8.20 0.81
C ASN A 273 -26.63 -8.72 1.28
N PRO A 274 -26.07 -8.22 2.40
CA PRO A 274 -24.79 -8.67 2.93
C PRO A 274 -24.72 -10.19 3.19
N GLU A 275 -25.84 -10.85 3.51
CA GLU A 275 -25.88 -12.29 3.73
C GLU A 275 -25.79 -13.11 2.43
N GLU A 276 -26.05 -12.48 1.28
CA GLU A 276 -26.04 -13.10 -0.04
C GLU A 276 -24.83 -12.71 -0.89
N GLU A 277 -23.83 -12.02 -0.31
CA GLU A 277 -22.71 -11.48 -1.06
C GLU A 277 -21.94 -12.52 -1.88
N LEU A 278 -21.79 -13.73 -1.32
CA LEU A 278 -21.15 -14.85 -1.99
C LEU A 278 -21.97 -15.31 -3.20
N ASN A 279 -23.28 -15.46 -3.01
CA ASN A 279 -24.19 -15.86 -4.08
C ASN A 279 -24.23 -14.81 -5.19
N GLU A 280 -24.27 -13.52 -4.86
CA GLU A 280 -24.24 -12.44 -5.84
C GLU A 280 -22.91 -12.42 -6.62
N CYS A 281 -21.79 -12.66 -5.96
CA CYS A 281 -20.48 -12.77 -6.61
C CYS A 281 -20.47 -13.86 -7.68
N PHE A 282 -20.94 -15.06 -7.34
CA PHE A 282 -21.04 -16.18 -8.29
C PHE A 282 -22.11 -15.95 -9.37
N ASN A 283 -23.20 -15.27 -9.08
CA ASN A 283 -24.20 -14.88 -10.08
C ASN A 283 -23.61 -13.92 -11.12
N ILE A 284 -22.79 -12.97 -10.69
CA ILE A 284 -22.02 -12.10 -11.61
C ILE A 284 -21.07 -12.94 -12.46
N TYR A 285 -20.31 -13.83 -11.84
CA TYR A 285 -19.40 -14.74 -12.56
C TYR A 285 -20.13 -15.54 -13.65
N VAL A 286 -21.24 -16.18 -13.30
CA VAL A 286 -22.04 -16.96 -14.26
C VAL A 286 -22.55 -16.07 -15.39
N SER A 287 -23.01 -14.87 -15.10
CA SER A 287 -23.53 -13.92 -16.07
C SER A 287 -22.47 -13.46 -17.07
N ILE A 288 -21.27 -13.10 -16.61
CA ILE A 288 -20.16 -12.70 -17.49
C ILE A 288 -19.57 -13.87 -18.27
N SER A 289 -19.63 -15.08 -17.71
CA SER A 289 -19.19 -16.31 -18.39
C SER A 289 -20.11 -16.74 -19.54
N LYS A 290 -21.34 -16.23 -19.59
CA LYS A 290 -22.24 -16.36 -20.75
C LYS A 290 -21.88 -15.40 -21.89
N ILE A 291 -21.24 -14.29 -21.58
CA ILE A 291 -20.79 -13.29 -22.56
C ILE A 291 -19.46 -13.72 -23.20
N TYR A 292 -18.52 -14.12 -22.35
CA TYR A 292 -17.17 -14.49 -22.76
C TYR A 292 -16.79 -15.87 -22.21
N LYS A 293 -16.13 -16.68 -23.03
CA LYS A 293 -15.71 -18.05 -22.65
C LYS A 293 -14.66 -18.00 -21.53
N PRO A 294 -14.90 -18.63 -20.37
CA PRO A 294 -13.91 -18.70 -19.31
C PRO A 294 -12.81 -19.73 -19.63
N HIS A 295 -11.59 -19.44 -19.15
CA HIS A 295 -10.48 -20.39 -19.18
C HIS A 295 -10.72 -21.46 -18.09
N PRO A 296 -10.73 -22.76 -18.44
CA PRO A 296 -11.13 -23.83 -17.52
C PRO A 296 -10.27 -23.94 -16.26
N ASP A 297 -8.95 -23.68 -16.36
CA ASP A 297 -7.99 -23.88 -15.27
C ASP A 297 -7.59 -22.60 -14.55
N ARG A 298 -8.30 -21.47 -14.78
CA ARG A 298 -7.94 -20.16 -14.23
C ARG A 298 -9.05 -19.49 -13.43
N LEU A 299 -9.87 -20.28 -12.77
CA LEU A 299 -10.77 -19.79 -11.73
C LEU A 299 -10.06 -19.86 -10.37
N ARG A 300 -9.99 -18.75 -9.65
CA ARG A 300 -9.42 -18.68 -8.30
C ARG A 300 -10.43 -18.07 -7.36
N ASP A 301 -10.92 -18.89 -6.45
CA ASP A 301 -11.92 -18.51 -5.46
C ASP A 301 -11.27 -18.08 -4.15
N TRP A 302 -11.00 -16.80 -4.05
CA TRP A 302 -10.56 -16.17 -2.80
C TRP A 302 -11.70 -15.47 -2.05
N VAL A 303 -12.95 -15.62 -2.53
CA VAL A 303 -14.14 -15.12 -1.82
C VAL A 303 -14.61 -16.15 -0.80
N SER A 304 -14.78 -17.42 -1.22
CA SER A 304 -15.14 -18.51 -0.30
C SER A 304 -14.00 -18.86 0.66
N HIS A 305 -12.75 -18.76 0.19
CA HIS A 305 -11.55 -19.11 0.94
C HIS A 305 -10.53 -17.94 0.90
N PRO A 306 -10.68 -16.92 1.76
CA PRO A 306 -9.79 -15.77 1.79
C PRO A 306 -8.33 -16.16 1.98
N LYS A 307 -7.41 -15.41 1.36
CA LYS A 307 -5.97 -15.58 1.60
C LYS A 307 -5.61 -15.26 3.06
N ALA A 308 -4.48 -15.77 3.54
CA ALA A 308 -3.98 -15.52 4.90
C ALA A 308 -3.85 -14.03 5.25
N ASN A 309 -3.60 -13.16 4.26
CA ASN A 309 -3.55 -11.71 4.41
C ASN A 309 -4.93 -11.02 4.34
N GLY A 310 -6.02 -11.77 4.33
CA GLY A 310 -7.39 -11.27 4.27
C GLY A 310 -7.86 -10.83 2.87
N TYR A 311 -7.07 -11.07 1.82
CA TYR A 311 -7.49 -10.76 0.44
C TYR A 311 -8.68 -11.63 0.01
N GLN A 312 -9.71 -11.00 -0.53
CA GLN A 312 -10.93 -11.65 -1.03
C GLN A 312 -11.26 -11.11 -2.43
N ALA A 313 -11.31 -12.00 -3.39
CA ALA A 313 -11.80 -11.73 -4.74
C ALA A 313 -12.01 -13.06 -5.48
N LEU A 314 -12.92 -13.07 -6.45
CA LEU A 314 -13.04 -14.15 -7.40
C LEU A 314 -12.31 -13.75 -8.69
N HIS A 315 -11.27 -14.49 -9.07
CA HIS A 315 -10.53 -14.26 -10.30
C HIS A 315 -10.97 -15.25 -11.36
N VAL A 316 -11.35 -14.74 -12.52
CA VAL A 316 -11.67 -15.51 -13.72
C VAL A 316 -10.90 -14.94 -14.91
N THR A 317 -10.46 -15.79 -15.81
CA THR A 317 -9.85 -15.36 -17.07
C THR A 317 -10.81 -15.64 -18.20
N LEU A 318 -11.20 -14.61 -18.95
CA LEU A 318 -12.19 -14.67 -20.01
C LEU A 318 -11.55 -14.37 -21.37
N MET A 319 -12.04 -15.04 -22.42
CA MET A 319 -11.62 -14.82 -23.81
C MET A 319 -12.38 -13.62 -24.40
N SER A 320 -11.68 -12.56 -24.76
CA SER A 320 -12.27 -11.44 -25.49
C SER A 320 -12.63 -11.81 -26.91
N ASN A 321 -13.47 -11.01 -27.56
CA ASN A 321 -13.84 -11.19 -28.97
C ASN A 321 -12.64 -11.07 -29.94
N LYS A 322 -11.54 -10.46 -29.49
CA LYS A 322 -10.28 -10.34 -30.24
C LYS A 322 -9.30 -11.51 -29.98
N GLY A 323 -9.73 -12.55 -29.27
CA GLY A 323 -8.90 -13.72 -28.98
C GLY A 323 -7.86 -13.50 -27.88
N GLN A 324 -8.01 -12.47 -27.05
CA GLN A 324 -7.11 -12.18 -25.94
C GLN A 324 -7.71 -12.68 -24.62
N TRP A 325 -6.88 -13.30 -23.79
CA TRP A 325 -7.26 -13.64 -22.43
C TRP A 325 -7.18 -12.42 -21.54
N ILE A 326 -8.28 -12.08 -20.85
CA ILE A 326 -8.37 -10.95 -19.92
C ILE A 326 -8.76 -11.49 -18.55
N GLU A 327 -7.98 -11.15 -17.52
CA GLU A 327 -8.32 -11.47 -16.13
C GLU A 327 -9.40 -10.50 -15.64
N VAL A 328 -10.45 -11.05 -15.05
CA VAL A 328 -11.50 -10.30 -14.36
C VAL A 328 -11.48 -10.64 -12.90
N GLN A 329 -11.41 -9.63 -12.04
CA GLN A 329 -11.40 -9.73 -10.60
C GLN A 329 -12.70 -9.18 -10.04
N LEU A 330 -13.53 -10.06 -9.45
CA LEU A 330 -14.74 -9.67 -8.75
C LEU A 330 -14.42 -9.42 -7.27
N SER A 331 -14.66 -8.22 -6.79
CA SER A 331 -14.35 -7.79 -5.43
C SER A 331 -15.52 -7.04 -4.80
N LEU A 332 -15.70 -7.22 -3.49
CA LEU A 332 -16.71 -6.52 -2.72
C LEU A 332 -16.22 -5.12 -2.35
N ILE A 333 -17.14 -4.15 -2.27
CA ILE A 333 -16.81 -2.75 -1.99
C ILE A 333 -16.15 -2.56 -0.62
N HIS A 334 -16.59 -3.29 0.41
CA HIS A 334 -16.05 -3.18 1.76
C HIS A 334 -14.63 -3.77 1.93
N ILE A 335 -14.15 -4.54 0.93
CA ILE A 335 -12.81 -5.13 0.92
C ILE A 335 -11.81 -4.24 0.19
N SER A 336 -12.28 -3.40 -0.72
CA SER A 336 -11.45 -2.48 -1.49
C SER A 336 -11.09 -1.20 -0.75
N GLU A 337 -11.78 -0.89 0.37
CA GLU A 337 -11.46 0.24 1.24
C GLU A 337 -10.46 -0.15 2.35
N PRO A 338 -9.58 0.75 2.83
CA PRO A 338 -8.58 0.45 3.87
C PRO A 338 -9.16 0.22 5.27
N THR A 339 -10.44 -0.15 5.39
CA THR A 339 -11.22 -0.15 6.63
C THR A 339 -10.93 -1.29 7.61
N ARG A 340 -10.20 -2.34 7.22
CA ARG A 340 -9.92 -3.48 8.14
C ARG A 340 -8.92 -3.16 9.26
N HIS A 341 -8.03 -2.19 9.06
CA HIS A 341 -7.07 -1.79 10.10
C HIS A 341 -7.65 -0.76 11.09
N ALA A 342 -8.79 -0.16 10.76
CA ALA A 342 -9.49 0.79 11.64
C ALA A 342 -10.07 0.16 12.93
N GLN A 343 -10.15 -1.17 13.01
CA GLN A 343 -10.62 -1.87 14.21
C GLN A 343 -9.51 -2.12 15.25
N ILE A 344 -8.26 -1.74 14.95
CA ILE A 344 -7.10 -1.94 15.84
C ILE A 344 -6.80 -0.64 16.65
N SER A 345 -7.61 0.39 16.51
CA SER A 345 -7.45 1.66 17.24
C SER A 345 -8.11 1.65 18.62
#